data_dfdc5ffec0f3465cd9c24972289339b8
#
_entry.id   dfdc5ffec0f3465cd9c24972289339b8
#
_cell.length_a   1.000
_cell.length_b   1.000
_cell.length_c   1.000
_cell.angle_alpha   90.00
_cell.angle_beta   90.00
_cell.angle_gamma   90.00
#
_symmetry.space_group_name_H-M   'P 1'
#
loop_
_entity.id
_entity.type
_entity.pdbx_description
1 polymer ?
#
loop_
_entity_poly.entity_id
_entity_poly.type
_entity_poly.pdbx_seq_one_letter_code
_entity_poly.pdbx_strand_id
1 'polypeptide(L)'
;MRAGFSLIEALVVFGIIAVLLVLSGPAAMAVRRQSTTAVSSSALRQLSIAAQSYLAENDGRFWRYRQFASGGVQWWFGFESSSGPTAEGERILDKTRSPLGPYLVDAAGRVPDFAFTSMGASFKPKFKNGYFGFGVNTELTGGNSGMDDTRLRQINQLPRPGTIALFATCAHVNTFQAPASSRKPMLEEFYLFTTNEITVHFRHGGRAIVAFADGSQQEVRGDPATFNRRLPTAAVGSLPASMILP
;
A
#
# COMPACT_ATOMS: atom_id res chain seq x y z
N MET A 1 -5.42 22.04 60.12
CA MET A 1 -4.40 20.99 60.17
C MET A 1 -4.33 20.39 58.75
N ARG A 2 -3.17 20.48 58.08
CA ARG A 2 -2.99 19.80 56.77
C ARG A 2 -2.53 18.39 57.10
N ALA A 3 -3.37 17.38 56.73
CA ALA A 3 -2.97 15.99 56.82
C ALA A 3 -1.82 15.75 55.80
N GLY A 4 -0.67 15.34 56.30
CA GLY A 4 0.48 14.97 55.45
C GLY A 4 0.19 13.60 54.82
N PHE A 5 0.59 13.45 53.54
CA PHE A 5 0.47 12.17 52.81
C PHE A 5 1.42 11.12 53.43
N SER A 6 0.91 9.93 53.72
CA SER A 6 1.74 8.89 54.29
C SER A 6 2.59 8.20 53.23
N LEU A 7 3.77 7.71 53.58
CA LEU A 7 4.66 6.98 52.66
C LEU A 7 4.00 5.74 52.09
N ILE A 8 3.14 5.09 52.86
CA ILE A 8 2.35 3.88 52.44
C ILE A 8 1.33 4.27 51.39
N GLU A 9 0.61 5.37 51.54
CA GLU A 9 -0.34 5.86 50.53
C GLU A 9 0.33 6.15 49.18
N ALA A 10 1.50 6.78 49.23
CA ALA A 10 2.30 7.04 48.01
C ALA A 10 2.72 5.71 47.35
N LEU A 11 3.20 4.76 48.14
CA LEU A 11 3.66 3.45 47.63
C LEU A 11 2.51 2.64 46.99
N VAL A 12 1.34 2.67 47.55
CA VAL A 12 0.13 2.02 46.98
C VAL A 12 -0.28 2.68 45.68
N VAL A 13 -0.28 4.01 45.61
CA VAL A 13 -0.61 4.74 44.39
C VAL A 13 0.40 4.42 43.27
N PHE A 14 1.70 4.43 43.55
CA PHE A 14 2.71 4.02 42.56
C PHE A 14 2.54 2.58 42.12
N GLY A 15 2.20 1.67 43.02
CA GLY A 15 1.89 0.28 42.69
C GLY A 15 0.72 0.15 41.71
N ILE A 16 -0.36 0.86 41.96
CA ILE A 16 -1.54 0.87 41.09
C ILE A 16 -1.20 1.47 39.72
N ILE A 17 -0.48 2.60 39.67
CA ILE A 17 -0.06 3.22 38.42
C ILE A 17 0.83 2.27 37.61
N ALA A 18 1.78 1.60 38.25
CA ALA A 18 2.65 0.63 37.59
C ALA A 18 1.84 -0.52 36.94
N VAL A 19 0.87 -1.09 37.66
CA VAL A 19 -0.01 -2.13 37.13
C VAL A 19 -0.84 -1.62 35.95
N LEU A 20 -1.42 -0.42 36.05
CA LEU A 20 -2.20 0.18 34.97
C LEU A 20 -1.35 0.43 33.71
N LEU A 21 -0.11 0.90 33.86
CA LEU A 21 0.81 1.12 32.73
C LEU A 21 1.19 -0.20 32.03
N VAL A 22 1.43 -1.26 32.79
CA VAL A 22 1.74 -2.59 32.21
C VAL A 22 0.54 -3.15 31.42
N LEU A 23 -0.67 -2.97 31.89
CA LEU A 23 -1.86 -3.48 31.21
C LEU A 23 -2.29 -2.62 30.02
N SER A 24 -2.04 -1.31 30.05
CA SER A 24 -2.45 -0.39 28.97
C SER A 24 -1.59 -0.48 27.72
N GLY A 25 -0.32 -0.87 27.81
CA GLY A 25 0.61 -0.94 26.69
C GLY A 25 0.16 -1.88 25.56
N PRO A 26 -0.13 -3.16 25.81
CA PRO A 26 -0.60 -4.10 24.80
C PRO A 26 -1.93 -3.70 24.16
N ALA A 27 -2.86 -3.16 24.96
CA ALA A 27 -4.17 -2.69 24.49
C ALA A 27 -4.01 -1.52 23.51
N ALA A 28 -3.16 -0.55 23.83
CA ALA A 28 -2.88 0.60 22.96
C ALA A 28 -2.26 0.17 21.61
N MET A 29 -1.36 -0.82 21.61
CA MET A 29 -0.80 -1.37 20.38
C MET A 29 -1.84 -2.09 19.53
N ALA A 30 -2.75 -2.84 20.13
CA ALA A 30 -3.83 -3.53 19.43
C ALA A 30 -4.78 -2.52 18.75
N VAL A 31 -5.21 -1.50 19.47
CA VAL A 31 -6.06 -0.41 18.95
C VAL A 31 -5.36 0.32 17.79
N ARG A 32 -4.08 0.64 17.91
CA ARG A 32 -3.32 1.31 16.84
C ARG A 32 -3.25 0.44 15.58
N ARG A 33 -3.00 -0.87 15.72
CA ARG A 33 -3.00 -1.81 14.57
C ARG A 33 -4.36 -1.87 13.88
N GLN A 34 -5.44 -1.97 14.66
CA GLN A 34 -6.80 -1.99 14.13
C GLN A 34 -7.15 -0.69 13.40
N SER A 35 -6.78 0.46 13.96
CA SER A 35 -6.97 1.77 13.34
C SER A 35 -6.23 1.88 12.01
N THR A 36 -4.95 1.49 11.95
CA THR A 36 -4.18 1.52 10.69
C THR A 36 -4.75 0.60 9.61
N THR A 37 -5.25 -0.57 10.00
CA THR A 37 -5.93 -1.50 9.08
C THR A 37 -7.23 -0.91 8.56
N ALA A 38 -8.05 -0.31 9.42
CA ALA A 38 -9.31 0.32 9.03
C ALA A 38 -9.10 1.50 8.06
N VAL A 39 -8.13 2.37 8.32
CA VAL A 39 -7.79 3.49 7.44
C VAL A 39 -7.30 2.98 6.08
N SER A 40 -6.42 1.99 6.05
CA SER A 40 -5.93 1.41 4.80
C SER A 40 -7.04 0.71 4.01
N SER A 41 -7.93 -0.01 4.68
CA SER A 41 -9.08 -0.66 4.05
C SER A 41 -10.05 0.36 3.46
N SER A 42 -10.30 1.47 4.17
CA SER A 42 -11.14 2.57 3.68
C SER A 42 -10.53 3.24 2.44
N ALA A 43 -9.23 3.52 2.45
CA ALA A 43 -8.52 4.07 1.31
C ALA A 43 -8.56 3.13 0.10
N LEU A 44 -8.32 1.83 0.32
CA LEU A 44 -8.39 0.83 -0.75
C LEU A 44 -9.81 0.69 -1.32
N ARG A 45 -10.85 0.83 -0.48
CA ARG A 45 -12.24 0.84 -0.94
C ARG A 45 -12.53 2.00 -1.87
N GLN A 46 -12.08 3.21 -1.54
CA GLN A 46 -12.21 4.39 -2.42
C GLN A 46 -11.47 4.18 -3.73
N LEU A 47 -10.26 3.63 -3.67
CA LEU A 47 -9.47 3.28 -4.86
C LEU A 47 -10.18 2.24 -5.73
N SER A 48 -10.82 1.24 -5.12
CA SER A 48 -11.62 0.23 -5.83
C SER A 48 -12.85 0.84 -6.51
N ILE A 49 -13.55 1.75 -5.84
CA ILE A 49 -14.69 2.47 -6.43
C ILE A 49 -14.22 3.29 -7.63
N ALA A 50 -13.12 4.03 -7.50
CA ALA A 50 -12.52 4.79 -8.61
C ALA A 50 -12.15 3.88 -9.79
N ALA A 51 -11.60 2.69 -9.50
CA ALA A 51 -11.27 1.69 -10.53
C ALA A 51 -12.54 1.19 -11.25
N GLN A 52 -13.62 0.89 -10.52
CA GLN A 52 -14.88 0.47 -11.15
C GLN A 52 -15.48 1.58 -12.03
N SER A 53 -15.44 2.84 -11.57
CA SER A 53 -15.89 3.99 -12.37
C SER A 53 -15.05 4.15 -13.63
N TYR A 54 -13.74 4.06 -13.53
CA TYR A 54 -12.86 4.07 -14.71
C TYR A 54 -13.20 2.96 -15.71
N LEU A 55 -13.36 1.71 -15.22
CA LEU A 55 -13.69 0.57 -16.07
C LEU A 55 -15.03 0.76 -16.78
N ALA A 56 -16.04 1.33 -16.11
CA ALA A 56 -17.33 1.60 -16.70
C ALA A 56 -17.27 2.63 -17.85
N GLU A 57 -16.38 3.61 -17.75
CA GLU A 57 -16.20 4.67 -18.77
C GLU A 57 -15.21 4.28 -19.88
N ASN A 58 -14.45 3.19 -19.70
CA ASN A 58 -13.39 2.76 -20.63
C ASN A 58 -13.65 1.34 -21.20
N ASP A 59 -14.90 0.99 -21.50
CA ASP A 59 -15.30 -0.30 -22.09
C ASP A 59 -14.79 -1.52 -21.30
N GLY A 60 -14.64 -1.39 -20.00
CA GLY A 60 -14.11 -2.44 -19.12
C GLY A 60 -12.60 -2.67 -19.26
N ARG A 61 -11.87 -1.81 -19.96
CA ARG A 61 -10.41 -1.92 -20.11
C ARG A 61 -9.69 -1.36 -18.90
N PHE A 62 -8.73 -2.13 -18.40
CA PHE A 62 -7.83 -1.64 -17.35
C PHE A 62 -6.90 -0.55 -17.90
N TRP A 63 -6.39 0.31 -17.04
CA TRP A 63 -5.36 1.31 -17.35
C TRP A 63 -3.98 0.65 -17.41
N ARG A 64 -3.00 1.38 -17.95
CA ARG A 64 -1.61 0.92 -17.94
C ARG A 64 -0.96 1.19 -16.59
N TYR A 65 -0.14 0.24 -16.14
CA TYR A 65 0.71 0.43 -14.97
C TYR A 65 1.61 1.66 -15.13
N ARG A 66 2.26 1.76 -16.30
CA ARG A 66 3.16 2.86 -16.65
C ARG A 66 3.17 3.06 -18.16
N GLN A 67 3.28 4.34 -18.58
CA GLN A 67 3.55 4.69 -19.96
C GLN A 67 4.40 5.95 -20.04
N PHE A 68 5.26 6.05 -21.05
CA PHE A 68 5.96 7.28 -21.37
C PHE A 68 4.99 8.25 -22.06
N ALA A 69 5.00 9.51 -21.63
CA ALA A 69 4.17 10.57 -22.17
C ALA A 69 5.02 11.81 -22.42
N SER A 70 4.50 12.76 -23.21
CA SER A 70 5.19 14.02 -23.43
C SER A 70 5.49 14.71 -22.10
N GLY A 71 6.76 14.97 -21.84
CA GLY A 71 7.25 15.67 -20.64
C GLY A 71 7.37 14.80 -19.39
N GLY A 72 7.24 13.46 -19.47
CA GLY A 72 7.45 12.63 -18.30
C GLY A 72 6.93 11.20 -18.38
N VAL A 73 6.61 10.65 -17.22
CA VAL A 73 6.12 9.29 -17.06
C VAL A 73 4.73 9.32 -16.40
N GLN A 74 3.76 8.74 -17.08
CA GLN A 74 2.44 8.47 -16.54
C GLN A 74 2.45 7.16 -15.78
N TRP A 75 2.31 7.22 -14.46
CA TRP A 75 2.09 6.09 -13.59
C TRP A 75 0.59 5.89 -13.35
N TRP A 76 0.18 4.71 -12.95
CA TRP A 76 -1.21 4.45 -12.58
C TRP A 76 -1.70 5.31 -11.40
N PHE A 77 -0.79 5.85 -10.60
CA PHE A 77 -1.06 6.67 -9.40
C PHE A 77 -0.68 8.15 -9.58
N GLY A 78 -0.29 8.60 -10.77
CA GLY A 78 0.02 10.00 -11.05
C GLY A 78 0.96 10.22 -12.23
N PHE A 79 1.37 11.46 -12.43
CA PHE A 79 2.31 11.86 -13.48
C PHE A 79 3.58 12.43 -12.86
N GLU A 80 4.72 11.93 -13.31
CA GLU A 80 6.05 12.39 -12.93
C GLU A 80 6.70 13.14 -14.09
N SER A 81 7.00 14.43 -13.87
CA SER A 81 7.64 15.27 -14.90
C SER A 81 9.12 14.91 -15.07
N SER A 82 9.58 14.84 -16.32
CA SER A 82 11.00 14.65 -16.65
C SER A 82 11.88 15.87 -16.30
N SER A 83 11.27 17.06 -16.10
CA SER A 83 11.95 18.28 -15.65
C SER A 83 11.99 18.43 -14.13
N GLY A 84 11.38 17.49 -13.37
CA GLY A 84 11.35 17.50 -11.92
C GLY A 84 12.62 16.95 -11.26
N PRO A 85 12.70 17.04 -9.93
CA PRO A 85 13.77 16.41 -9.15
C PRO A 85 13.82 14.89 -9.39
N THR A 86 15.03 14.34 -9.55
CA THR A 86 15.24 12.90 -9.76
C THR A 86 15.70 12.15 -8.52
N ALA A 87 16.13 12.87 -7.47
CA ALA A 87 16.59 12.27 -6.23
C ALA A 87 15.42 11.60 -5.48
N GLU A 88 15.64 10.41 -4.96
CA GLU A 88 14.64 9.71 -4.15
C GLU A 88 14.26 10.50 -2.90
N GLY A 89 12.95 10.60 -2.65
CA GLY A 89 12.37 11.41 -1.59
C GLY A 89 12.10 12.87 -2.00
N GLU A 90 12.66 13.33 -3.12
CA GLU A 90 12.41 14.66 -3.68
C GLU A 90 11.57 14.66 -4.95
N ARG A 91 11.37 13.50 -5.57
CA ARG A 91 10.56 13.34 -6.77
C ARG A 91 9.13 13.83 -6.52
N ILE A 92 8.56 14.54 -7.46
CA ILE A 92 7.21 15.11 -7.35
C ILE A 92 6.27 14.37 -8.30
N LEU A 93 5.12 13.99 -7.77
CA LEU A 93 4.08 13.30 -8.51
C LEU A 93 2.80 14.14 -8.52
N ASP A 94 2.25 14.37 -9.71
CA ASP A 94 0.92 14.95 -9.86
C ASP A 94 -0.13 13.82 -9.85
N LYS A 95 -0.77 13.63 -8.71
CA LYS A 95 -1.78 12.59 -8.48
C LYS A 95 -3.06 12.82 -9.29
N THR A 96 -3.39 14.08 -9.62
CA THR A 96 -4.60 14.43 -10.37
C THR A 96 -4.56 13.88 -11.79
N ARG A 97 -3.36 13.70 -12.33
CA ARG A 97 -3.12 13.11 -13.64
C ARG A 97 -3.05 11.58 -13.63
N SER A 98 -3.30 10.91 -12.50
CA SER A 98 -3.54 9.47 -12.47
C SER A 98 -4.72 9.11 -13.38
N PRO A 99 -4.73 7.96 -14.07
CA PRO A 99 -5.94 7.43 -14.72
C PRO A 99 -7.15 7.37 -13.79
N LEU A 100 -6.92 7.15 -12.50
CA LEU A 100 -7.94 7.11 -11.46
C LEU A 100 -8.18 8.48 -10.81
N GLY A 101 -7.35 9.48 -11.10
CA GLY A 101 -7.41 10.82 -10.52
C GLY A 101 -8.81 11.47 -10.61
N PRO A 102 -9.45 11.49 -11.78
CA PRO A 102 -10.79 12.09 -11.96
C PRO A 102 -11.86 11.51 -11.02
N TYR A 103 -11.71 10.27 -10.60
CA TYR A 103 -12.65 9.55 -9.72
C TYR A 103 -12.30 9.65 -8.23
N LEU A 104 -11.16 10.23 -7.90
CA LEU A 104 -10.63 10.35 -6.53
C LEU A 104 -10.61 11.79 -6.02
N VAL A 105 -10.89 12.78 -6.88
CA VAL A 105 -10.84 14.19 -6.49
C VAL A 105 -11.90 14.55 -5.45
N ASP A 106 -11.51 15.37 -4.49
CA ASP A 106 -12.41 16.01 -3.53
C ASP A 106 -13.19 17.19 -4.19
N ALA A 107 -14.07 17.82 -3.44
CA ALA A 107 -14.84 18.98 -3.90
C ALA A 107 -13.95 20.18 -4.32
N ALA A 108 -12.69 20.21 -3.92
CA ALA A 108 -11.71 21.21 -4.32
C ALA A 108 -10.84 20.77 -5.52
N GLY A 109 -11.17 19.65 -6.16
CA GLY A 109 -10.43 19.11 -7.31
C GLY A 109 -9.06 18.51 -6.95
N ARG A 110 -8.84 18.13 -5.70
CA ARG A 110 -7.59 17.55 -5.21
C ARG A 110 -7.74 16.06 -4.95
N VAL A 111 -6.76 15.27 -5.35
CA VAL A 111 -6.68 13.87 -4.95
C VAL A 111 -6.13 13.81 -3.52
N PRO A 112 -6.89 13.26 -2.54
CA PRO A 112 -6.45 13.17 -1.16
C PRO A 112 -5.15 12.38 -1.02
N ASP A 113 -4.28 12.77 -0.08
CA ASP A 113 -2.99 12.11 0.14
C ASP A 113 -3.12 10.63 0.51
N PHE A 114 -4.20 10.27 1.18
CA PHE A 114 -4.47 8.89 1.58
C PHE A 114 -4.94 7.98 0.42
N ALA A 115 -5.36 8.52 -0.72
CA ALA A 115 -6.02 7.75 -1.80
C ALA A 115 -5.18 6.56 -2.29
N PHE A 116 -3.84 6.72 -2.33
CA PHE A 116 -2.91 5.67 -2.74
C PHE A 116 -2.07 5.14 -1.57
N THR A 117 -2.36 5.56 -0.34
CA THR A 117 -1.53 5.30 0.83
C THR A 117 -2.09 4.18 1.68
N SER A 118 -1.29 3.14 1.93
CA SER A 118 -1.58 2.15 2.96
C SER A 118 -0.75 2.43 4.22
N MET A 119 -1.43 2.59 5.34
CA MET A 119 -0.84 2.85 6.64
C MET A 119 -0.17 1.59 7.24
N GLY A 120 0.60 1.77 8.31
CA GLY A 120 1.11 0.66 9.13
C GLY A 120 2.52 0.18 8.78
N ALA A 121 3.23 0.87 7.90
CA ALA A 121 4.65 0.64 7.67
C ALA A 121 5.42 1.96 7.55
N SER A 122 6.70 1.92 7.92
CA SER A 122 7.64 2.99 7.67
C SER A 122 8.49 2.59 6.48
N PHE A 123 8.36 3.34 5.39
CA PHE A 123 9.16 3.17 4.18
C PHE A 123 10.08 4.37 3.98
N LYS A 124 11.15 4.16 3.22
CA LYS A 124 11.80 5.28 2.56
C LYS A 124 10.89 5.75 1.40
N PRO A 125 10.38 7.00 1.42
CA PRO A 125 9.55 7.49 0.34
C PRO A 125 10.39 7.72 -0.92
N LYS A 126 9.82 7.45 -2.09
CA LYS A 126 10.40 7.81 -3.40
C LYS A 126 9.94 9.18 -3.86
N PHE A 127 8.75 9.57 -3.45
CA PHE A 127 8.13 10.85 -3.79
C PHE A 127 7.97 11.74 -2.57
N LYS A 128 8.16 13.05 -2.74
CA LYS A 128 8.08 14.06 -1.68
C LYS A 128 6.67 14.22 -1.13
N ASN A 129 5.66 14.07 -1.96
CA ASN A 129 4.27 14.38 -1.67
C ASN A 129 3.42 13.14 -1.32
N GLY A 130 3.98 12.17 -0.66
CA GLY A 130 3.20 11.08 -0.09
C GLY A 130 3.92 9.76 0.03
N TYR A 131 3.29 8.86 0.76
CA TYR A 131 3.68 7.46 0.86
C TYR A 131 2.71 6.62 0.04
N PHE A 132 3.24 5.80 -0.85
CA PHE A 132 2.44 4.90 -1.66
C PHE A 132 2.62 3.48 -1.13
N GLY A 133 1.55 2.86 -0.71
CA GLY A 133 1.60 1.55 -0.09
C GLY A 133 0.69 0.52 -0.72
N PHE A 134 0.00 0.90 -1.80
CA PHE A 134 -0.75 -0.02 -2.65
C PHE A 134 -0.02 -0.26 -3.95
N GLY A 135 -0.08 -1.48 -4.44
CA GLY A 135 0.37 -1.88 -5.77
C GLY A 135 -0.78 -2.43 -6.60
N VAL A 136 -0.63 -2.35 -7.90
CA VAL A 136 -1.58 -2.87 -8.89
C VAL A 136 -1.06 -4.16 -9.51
N ASN A 137 -1.96 -5.04 -9.89
CA ASN A 137 -1.65 -6.28 -10.61
C ASN A 137 -1.27 -5.98 -12.06
N THR A 138 0.00 -6.21 -12.41
CA THR A 138 0.48 -5.95 -13.77
C THR A 138 0.07 -7.02 -14.79
N GLU A 139 -0.47 -8.14 -14.35
CA GLU A 139 -1.10 -9.12 -15.26
C GLU A 139 -2.44 -8.60 -15.85
N LEU A 140 -3.04 -7.58 -15.22
CA LEU A 140 -4.23 -6.89 -15.70
C LEU A 140 -3.90 -5.59 -16.42
N THR A 141 -2.93 -4.81 -15.90
CA THR A 141 -2.65 -3.43 -16.32
C THR A 141 -1.46 -3.30 -17.27
N GLY A 142 -0.93 -4.43 -17.77
CA GLY A 142 0.26 -4.45 -18.60
C GLY A 142 1.56 -4.37 -17.81
N GLY A 143 2.63 -4.83 -18.45
CA GLY A 143 3.91 -5.10 -17.82
C GLY A 143 4.69 -3.86 -17.37
N ASN A 144 5.74 -4.13 -16.61
CA ASN A 144 6.66 -3.16 -16.05
C ASN A 144 7.44 -2.36 -17.13
N SER A 145 7.54 -2.87 -18.37
CA SER A 145 8.28 -2.23 -19.48
C SER A 145 7.57 -1.03 -20.11
N GLY A 146 6.30 -0.78 -19.82
CA GLY A 146 5.54 0.38 -20.32
C GLY A 146 5.23 0.38 -21.83
N MET A 147 5.66 -0.64 -22.54
CA MET A 147 5.51 -0.73 -24.01
C MET A 147 4.65 -1.91 -24.46
N ASP A 148 4.34 -2.85 -23.59
CA ASP A 148 3.60 -4.04 -23.97
C ASP A 148 2.09 -3.84 -23.79
N ASP A 149 1.42 -3.47 -24.86
CA ASP A 149 -0.04 -3.30 -24.94
C ASP A 149 -0.79 -4.65 -24.92
N THR A 150 -0.06 -5.75 -25.17
CA THR A 150 -0.67 -7.08 -25.36
C THR A 150 -1.21 -7.66 -24.04
N ARG A 151 -0.81 -7.11 -22.89
CA ARG A 151 -1.25 -7.57 -21.57
C ARG A 151 -2.40 -6.76 -20.96
N LEU A 152 -2.79 -5.65 -21.59
CA LEU A 152 -3.93 -4.89 -21.11
C LEU A 152 -5.21 -5.69 -21.28
N ARG A 153 -5.87 -6.02 -20.16
CA ARG A 153 -7.06 -6.85 -20.19
C ARG A 153 -8.35 -6.03 -20.06
N GLN A 154 -9.44 -6.66 -20.39
CA GLN A 154 -10.78 -6.16 -20.10
C GLN A 154 -11.39 -7.00 -18.97
N ILE A 155 -12.18 -6.34 -18.12
CA ILE A 155 -12.81 -7.03 -16.98
C ILE A 155 -13.73 -8.17 -17.39
N ASN A 156 -14.38 -8.04 -18.54
CA ASN A 156 -15.26 -9.08 -19.12
C ASN A 156 -14.50 -10.31 -19.62
N GLN A 157 -13.17 -10.23 -19.77
CA GLN A 157 -12.31 -11.37 -20.11
C GLN A 157 -11.90 -12.18 -18.88
N LEU A 158 -12.19 -11.69 -17.66
CA LEU A 158 -11.87 -12.39 -16.43
C LEU A 158 -12.99 -13.40 -16.10
N PRO A 159 -12.68 -14.70 -16.02
CA PRO A 159 -13.71 -15.72 -15.72
C PRO A 159 -14.34 -15.51 -14.34
N ARG A 160 -13.57 -15.01 -13.37
CA ARG A 160 -13.99 -14.77 -12.00
C ARG A 160 -13.33 -13.49 -11.44
N PRO A 161 -13.86 -12.28 -11.76
CA PRO A 161 -13.24 -11.03 -11.32
C PRO A 161 -13.08 -10.91 -9.80
N GLY A 162 -13.98 -11.51 -9.01
CA GLY A 162 -13.93 -11.51 -7.55
C GLY A 162 -12.85 -12.42 -6.94
N THR A 163 -12.06 -13.14 -7.76
CA THR A 163 -10.94 -13.96 -7.29
C THR A 163 -9.59 -13.43 -7.76
N ILE A 164 -9.58 -12.47 -8.70
CA ILE A 164 -8.35 -11.89 -9.26
C ILE A 164 -8.08 -10.56 -8.57
N ALA A 165 -6.96 -10.48 -7.85
CA ALA A 165 -6.53 -9.28 -7.14
C ALA A 165 -6.20 -8.17 -8.14
N LEU A 166 -6.81 -6.99 -7.97
CA LEU A 166 -6.51 -5.77 -8.72
C LEU A 166 -5.50 -4.92 -7.97
N PHE A 167 -5.72 -4.73 -6.67
CA PHE A 167 -4.82 -4.00 -5.79
C PHE A 167 -4.47 -4.83 -4.56
N ALA A 168 -3.26 -4.59 -4.02
CA ALA A 168 -2.85 -5.14 -2.75
C ALA A 168 -1.96 -4.15 -2.00
N THR A 169 -1.83 -4.31 -0.68
CA THR A 169 -0.77 -3.64 0.08
C THR A 169 0.59 -4.13 -0.39
N CYS A 170 1.46 -3.20 -0.82
CA CYS A 170 2.75 -3.52 -1.40
C CYS A 170 3.92 -2.82 -0.69
N ALA A 171 5.09 -3.42 -0.81
CA ALA A 171 6.40 -2.90 -0.47
C ALA A 171 7.48 -3.72 -1.17
N HIS A 172 8.67 -3.18 -1.27
CA HIS A 172 9.83 -3.87 -1.82
C HIS A 172 10.96 -3.96 -0.79
N VAL A 173 11.70 -5.05 -0.80
CA VAL A 173 12.92 -5.22 0.00
C VAL A 173 14.11 -4.83 -0.86
N ASN A 174 14.52 -3.57 -0.76
CA ASN A 174 15.67 -3.05 -1.50
C ASN A 174 16.98 -3.57 -0.90
N THR A 175 17.87 -4.02 -1.75
CA THR A 175 19.18 -4.59 -1.39
C THR A 175 20.34 -4.05 -2.22
N PHE A 176 20.07 -3.10 -3.14
CA PHE A 176 21.06 -2.65 -4.13
C PHE A 176 21.19 -1.13 -4.22
N GLN A 177 20.15 -0.35 -3.89
CA GLN A 177 20.15 1.11 -4.00
C GLN A 177 20.43 1.76 -2.66
N ALA A 178 21.47 2.58 -2.57
CA ALA A 178 21.83 3.29 -1.34
C ALA A 178 20.65 4.08 -0.73
N PRO A 179 20.49 4.10 0.61
CA PRO A 179 21.36 3.54 1.64
C PRO A 179 21.20 2.04 1.91
N ALA A 180 20.31 1.33 1.18
CA ALA A 180 20.18 -0.12 1.27
C ALA A 180 21.37 -0.82 0.62
N SER A 181 21.62 -2.06 1.04
CA SER A 181 22.64 -2.93 0.45
C SER A 181 22.26 -4.40 0.71
N SER A 182 22.99 -5.34 0.10
CA SER A 182 22.78 -6.76 0.35
C SER A 182 23.03 -7.17 1.81
N ARG A 183 23.86 -6.41 2.55
CA ARG A 183 24.12 -6.62 3.98
C ARG A 183 23.15 -5.83 4.89
N LYS A 184 22.51 -4.78 4.37
CA LYS A 184 21.55 -3.93 5.08
C LYS A 184 20.32 -3.74 4.19
N PRO A 185 19.46 -4.76 4.06
CA PRO A 185 18.22 -4.62 3.30
C PRO A 185 17.29 -3.61 3.99
N MET A 186 16.56 -2.85 3.19
CA MET A 186 15.62 -1.84 3.68
C MET A 186 14.29 -2.00 2.97
N LEU A 187 13.21 -1.69 3.70
CA LEU A 187 11.88 -1.65 3.15
C LEU A 187 11.67 -0.31 2.43
N GLU A 188 11.16 -0.37 1.21
CA GLU A 188 10.77 0.80 0.43
C GLU A 188 9.35 0.67 -0.13
N GLU A 189 8.75 1.80 -0.50
CA GLU A 189 7.45 1.80 -1.16
C GLU A 189 7.52 1.14 -2.54
N PHE A 190 6.44 0.45 -2.91
CA PHE A 190 6.35 -0.21 -4.20
C PHE A 190 4.91 -0.20 -4.72
N TYR A 191 4.73 -0.28 -6.05
CA TYR A 191 3.48 0.13 -6.70
C TYR A 191 2.84 -0.94 -7.57
N LEU A 192 3.45 -2.13 -7.61
CA LEU A 192 2.96 -3.26 -8.41
C LEU A 192 3.16 -4.59 -7.68
N PHE A 193 2.43 -5.58 -8.13
CA PHE A 193 2.71 -6.99 -7.87
C PHE A 193 2.43 -7.84 -9.10
N THR A 194 3.10 -8.98 -9.19
CA THR A 194 3.00 -9.97 -10.25
C THR A 194 3.37 -11.33 -9.68
N THR A 195 3.26 -12.39 -10.46
CA THR A 195 3.67 -13.74 -10.04
C THR A 195 5.18 -13.87 -9.82
N ASN A 196 5.98 -13.02 -10.46
CA ASN A 196 7.44 -13.12 -10.47
C ASN A 196 8.13 -12.19 -9.46
N GLU A 197 7.39 -11.31 -8.79
CA GLU A 197 7.96 -10.35 -7.84
C GLU A 197 7.39 -10.56 -6.42
N ILE A 198 8.29 -10.54 -5.44
CA ILE A 198 7.95 -10.63 -4.01
C ILE A 198 7.74 -9.21 -3.48
N THR A 199 6.50 -8.70 -3.61
CA THR A 199 6.19 -7.29 -3.33
C THR A 199 4.89 -7.07 -2.56
N VAL A 200 4.11 -8.11 -2.30
CA VAL A 200 2.91 -7.99 -1.45
C VAL A 200 3.32 -7.91 0.01
N HIS A 201 2.85 -6.88 0.71
CA HIS A 201 3.26 -6.62 2.08
C HIS A 201 2.16 -6.96 3.08
N PHE A 202 2.40 -7.96 3.92
CA PHE A 202 1.47 -8.49 4.93
C PHE A 202 1.58 -7.72 6.26
N ARG A 203 1.56 -6.38 6.20
CA ARG A 203 1.80 -5.46 7.34
C ARG A 203 0.69 -5.39 8.38
N HIS A 204 -0.50 -5.85 8.05
CA HIS A 204 -1.68 -5.79 8.92
C HIS A 204 -1.81 -7.08 9.74
N GLY A 205 -0.92 -7.27 10.71
CA GLY A 205 -0.94 -8.47 11.57
C GLY A 205 -0.66 -9.78 10.82
N GLY A 206 0.24 -9.76 9.83
CA GLY A 206 0.53 -10.89 8.96
C GLY A 206 -0.47 -11.07 7.82
N ARG A 207 -1.27 -10.04 7.54
CA ARG A 207 -2.25 -10.00 6.44
C ARG A 207 -1.96 -8.85 5.50
N ALA A 208 -2.27 -9.03 4.22
CA ALA A 208 -2.36 -7.98 3.21
C ALA A 208 -3.84 -7.62 3.00
N ILE A 209 -4.13 -6.34 2.77
CA ILE A 209 -5.45 -5.92 2.31
C ILE A 209 -5.42 -5.99 0.79
N VAL A 210 -6.35 -6.75 0.21
CA VAL A 210 -6.45 -7.02 -1.22
C VAL A 210 -7.82 -6.57 -1.71
N ALA A 211 -7.85 -5.85 -2.83
CA ALA A 211 -9.06 -5.57 -3.57
C ALA A 211 -9.06 -6.35 -4.88
N PHE A 212 -10.17 -6.97 -5.18
CA PHE A 212 -10.37 -7.79 -6.38
C PHE A 212 -10.90 -6.97 -7.55
N ALA A 213 -10.82 -7.53 -8.75
CA ALA A 213 -11.25 -6.85 -9.97
C ALA A 213 -12.76 -6.51 -10.00
N ASP A 214 -13.59 -7.18 -9.21
CA ASP A 214 -15.02 -6.87 -9.04
C ASP A 214 -15.29 -5.76 -8.01
N GLY A 215 -14.23 -5.21 -7.36
CA GLY A 215 -14.32 -4.19 -6.31
C GLY A 215 -14.48 -4.75 -4.89
N SER A 216 -14.65 -6.06 -4.72
CA SER A 216 -14.68 -6.68 -3.38
C SER A 216 -13.32 -6.60 -2.70
N GLN A 217 -13.29 -6.71 -1.36
CA GLN A 217 -12.06 -6.64 -0.57
C GLN A 217 -11.96 -7.79 0.42
N GLN A 218 -10.73 -8.20 0.69
CA GLN A 218 -10.41 -9.23 1.68
C GLN A 218 -9.06 -8.98 2.33
N GLU A 219 -8.93 -9.35 3.61
CA GLU A 219 -7.65 -9.51 4.27
C GLU A 219 -7.10 -10.92 3.99
N VAL A 220 -6.01 -11.00 3.23
CA VAL A 220 -5.36 -12.26 2.87
C VAL A 220 -4.18 -12.50 3.79
N ARG A 221 -4.14 -13.67 4.44
CA ARG A 221 -3.01 -14.05 5.29
C ARG A 221 -1.78 -14.39 4.43
N GLY A 222 -0.62 -13.88 4.84
CA GLY A 222 0.65 -14.21 4.22
C GLY A 222 1.09 -15.64 4.52
N ASP A 223 1.68 -16.28 3.53
CA ASP A 223 2.41 -17.52 3.72
C ASP A 223 3.89 -17.19 3.98
N PRO A 224 4.42 -17.47 5.19
CA PRO A 224 5.81 -17.19 5.53
C PRO A 224 6.83 -17.85 4.58
N ALA A 225 6.48 -18.94 3.91
CA ALA A 225 7.33 -19.59 2.92
C ALA A 225 7.60 -18.72 1.69
N THR A 226 6.70 -17.77 1.39
CA THR A 226 6.82 -16.82 0.28
C THR A 226 7.58 -15.55 0.65
N PHE A 227 7.89 -15.33 1.93
CA PHE A 227 8.49 -14.09 2.40
C PHE A 227 9.92 -13.91 1.90
N ASN A 228 10.27 -12.66 1.62
CA ASN A 228 11.61 -12.30 1.18
C ASN A 228 12.65 -12.71 2.21
N ARG A 229 13.53 -13.64 1.83
CA ARG A 229 14.53 -14.25 2.71
C ARG A 229 15.57 -13.28 3.25
N ARG A 230 15.75 -12.12 2.61
CA ARG A 230 16.73 -11.10 3.04
C ARG A 230 16.21 -10.21 4.15
N LEU A 231 14.87 -10.09 4.31
CA LEU A 231 14.22 -9.36 5.40
C LEU A 231 12.90 -10.05 5.79
N PRO A 232 12.93 -11.26 6.37
CA PRO A 232 11.72 -12.04 6.66
C PRO A 232 10.76 -11.33 7.62
N THR A 233 11.30 -10.55 8.55
CA THR A 233 10.54 -9.77 9.54
C THR A 233 9.68 -8.67 8.93
N ALA A 234 10.00 -8.23 7.71
CA ALA A 234 9.19 -7.26 6.98
C ALA A 234 7.89 -7.86 6.44
N ALA A 235 7.76 -9.19 6.40
CA ALA A 235 6.58 -9.89 5.88
C ALA A 235 6.19 -9.42 4.46
N VAL A 236 7.18 -9.24 3.58
CA VAL A 236 6.98 -8.99 2.15
C VAL A 236 7.03 -10.33 1.44
N GLY A 237 5.96 -10.70 0.75
CA GLY A 237 5.80 -12.00 0.11
C GLY A 237 5.02 -11.93 -1.20
N SER A 238 4.39 -13.02 -1.58
CA SER A 238 3.56 -13.13 -2.77
C SER A 238 2.15 -13.61 -2.42
N LEU A 239 1.16 -13.20 -3.22
CA LEU A 239 -0.16 -13.83 -3.22
C LEU A 239 -0.09 -15.17 -3.98
N PRO A 240 -1.05 -16.09 -3.74
CA PRO A 240 -1.22 -17.27 -4.58
C PRO A 240 -1.37 -16.89 -6.06
N ALA A 241 -0.74 -17.65 -6.96
CA ALA A 241 -0.80 -17.39 -8.40
C ALA A 241 -2.26 -17.34 -8.93
N SER A 242 -3.16 -18.13 -8.34
CA SER A 242 -4.59 -18.12 -8.65
C SER A 242 -5.32 -16.82 -8.31
N MET A 243 -4.74 -15.97 -7.50
CA MET A 243 -5.26 -14.62 -7.21
C MET A 243 -4.63 -13.55 -8.12
N ILE A 244 -3.56 -13.85 -8.83
CA ILE A 244 -2.81 -12.90 -9.67
C ILE A 244 -3.12 -13.12 -11.14
N LEU A 245 -3.11 -14.38 -11.55
CA LEU A 245 -3.35 -14.76 -12.95
C LEU A 245 -4.85 -14.89 -13.22
N PRO A 246 -5.36 -14.25 -14.27
CA PRO A 246 -6.75 -14.37 -14.72
C PRO A 246 -7.03 -15.68 -15.43
#